data_2db878c7a25c0b5d06d4ffc037c0c6b0
#
_entry.id   2db878c7a25c0b5d06d4ffc037c0c6b0
#
_cell.length_a   1.000
_cell.length_b   1.000
_cell.length_c   1.000
_cell.angle_alpha   90.00
_cell.angle_beta   90.00
_cell.angle_gamma   90.00
#
_symmetry.space_group_name_H-M   'P 1'
#
loop_
_entity.id
_entity.type
_entity.pdbx_description
1 polymer ?
#
loop_
_entity_poly.entity_id
_entity_poly.type
_entity_poly.pdbx_seq_one_letter_code
_entity_poly.pdbx_strand_id
1 'polypeptide(L)'
;MSIPKVFFFTAVDEGKADNAYFQDLIINLATGMQQLGIKYYASNNYWQPSPEGGFLLTADPDVSHHDCDVVVVERQWYEKYGCLPADLFASNRQYKTVYLDCEDGIAGIRTAAWKREFRQFDFILRPHYANHTRYPDNVYPWAFGLSARVLQELNFVPYADRKASVLVNFRHKKFTHSLRRYVQKHLVPQLESYLAIDTSADDLTQVERDPYHYLQWVQTGRRHYPSYYRRLQQSAACACFGGFFLAPGIADYKDPMAYYSAKIIGELGIKTNRIGQWDSWRFWESLAAGCITLHVDLAKYGFELPVMPENWKHYVGIDLDNIAESVARIADQPELMAEISAAGRDWAIANYAPKPTALRFLELVSNFKPSELSQLQVEVR
;
A
#
# COMPACT_ATOMS: atom_id res chain seq x y z
N MET A 1 -16.19 -13.28 23.53
CA MET A 1 -15.93 -11.83 23.41
C MET A 1 -16.88 -11.29 22.35
N SER A 2 -17.39 -10.05 22.50
CA SER A 2 -18.21 -9.44 21.46
C SER A 2 -17.32 -9.01 20.27
N ILE A 3 -17.88 -9.06 19.05
CA ILE A 3 -17.21 -8.54 17.86
C ILE A 3 -17.00 -7.03 18.04
N PRO A 4 -15.77 -6.52 17.79
CA PRO A 4 -15.51 -5.10 17.96
C PRO A 4 -16.27 -4.26 16.92
N LYS A 5 -16.81 -3.14 17.35
CA LYS A 5 -17.31 -2.07 16.48
C LYS A 5 -16.17 -1.10 16.17
N VAL A 6 -16.05 -0.69 14.92
CA VAL A 6 -14.97 0.18 14.46
C VAL A 6 -15.50 1.51 13.96
N PHE A 7 -14.86 2.61 14.35
CA PHE A 7 -15.18 3.95 13.88
C PHE A 7 -14.02 4.51 13.06
N PHE A 8 -14.32 5.04 11.88
CA PHE A 8 -13.35 5.65 10.98
C PHE A 8 -13.51 7.16 10.91
N PHE A 9 -12.48 7.91 11.25
CA PHE A 9 -12.42 9.33 10.93
C PHE A 9 -11.95 9.51 9.48
N THR A 10 -12.85 9.95 8.60
CA THR A 10 -12.59 10.15 7.18
C THR A 10 -12.45 11.64 6.84
N ALA A 11 -11.38 12.01 6.16
CA ALA A 11 -11.21 13.36 5.62
C ALA A 11 -12.04 13.49 4.34
N VAL A 12 -12.94 14.50 4.30
CA VAL A 12 -13.77 14.81 3.13
C VAL A 12 -13.57 16.25 2.74
N ASP A 13 -13.45 16.54 1.46
CA ASP A 13 -13.43 17.91 0.94
C ASP A 13 -14.79 18.20 0.28
N GLU A 14 -15.65 18.90 1.00
CA GLU A 14 -16.96 19.27 0.50
C GLU A 14 -16.82 20.13 -0.75
N GLY A 15 -17.40 19.67 -1.87
CA GLY A 15 -17.46 20.39 -3.13
C GLY A 15 -16.33 20.17 -4.12
N LYS A 16 -15.35 19.29 -3.83
CA LYS A 16 -14.29 18.93 -4.76
C LYS A 16 -14.19 17.41 -4.95
N ALA A 17 -14.99 16.89 -5.87
CA ALA A 17 -14.90 15.48 -6.26
C ALA A 17 -13.47 15.08 -6.70
N ASP A 18 -12.71 16.01 -7.28
CA ASP A 18 -11.32 15.81 -7.74
C ASP A 18 -10.29 15.65 -6.61
N ASN A 19 -10.63 15.98 -5.38
CA ASN A 19 -9.79 15.88 -4.19
C ASN A 19 -10.42 14.98 -3.13
N ALA A 20 -11.03 13.90 -3.54
CA ALA A 20 -11.24 12.83 -2.60
C ALA A 20 -9.87 12.48 -2.04
N TYR A 21 -9.58 12.86 -0.80
CA TYR A 21 -8.38 12.45 -0.09
C TYR A 21 -8.37 10.93 -0.11
N PHE A 22 -7.69 10.33 -1.11
CA PHE A 22 -7.74 8.90 -1.38
C PHE A 22 -7.16 8.13 -0.18
N GLN A 23 -8.04 7.63 0.66
CA GLN A 23 -7.76 6.97 1.93
C GLN A 23 -7.74 5.45 1.73
N ASP A 24 -6.76 4.95 0.99
CA ASP A 24 -6.73 3.55 0.54
C ASP A 24 -6.74 2.55 1.70
N LEU A 25 -5.99 2.81 2.77
CA LEU A 25 -5.91 1.92 3.92
C LEU A 25 -7.26 1.81 4.65
N ILE A 26 -7.97 2.92 4.82
CA ILE A 26 -9.33 2.91 5.41
C ILE A 26 -10.30 2.18 4.48
N ILE A 27 -10.23 2.43 3.17
CA ILE A 27 -11.10 1.77 2.17
C ILE A 27 -10.88 0.26 2.21
N ASN A 28 -9.63 -0.21 2.24
CA ASN A 28 -9.30 -1.62 2.30
C ASN A 28 -9.81 -2.29 3.59
N LEU A 29 -9.62 -1.63 4.74
CA LEU A 29 -10.12 -2.13 6.02
C LEU A 29 -11.65 -2.19 6.04
N ALA A 30 -12.34 -1.11 5.65
CA ALA A 30 -13.81 -1.07 5.61
C ALA A 30 -14.38 -2.12 4.67
N THR A 31 -13.78 -2.31 3.47
CA THR A 31 -14.18 -3.37 2.54
C THR A 31 -14.02 -4.75 3.17
N GLY A 32 -12.90 -5.00 3.84
CA GLY A 32 -12.66 -6.27 4.51
C GLY A 32 -13.63 -6.52 5.67
N MET A 33 -13.94 -5.49 6.45
CA MET A 33 -14.93 -5.57 7.52
C MET A 33 -16.32 -5.86 6.97
N GLN A 34 -16.72 -5.20 5.88
CA GLN A 34 -17.98 -5.49 5.18
C GLN A 34 -18.06 -6.95 4.74
N GLN A 35 -16.98 -7.49 4.14
CA GLN A 35 -16.89 -8.90 3.74
C GLN A 35 -16.96 -9.88 4.92
N LEU A 36 -16.59 -9.44 6.12
CA LEU A 36 -16.63 -10.22 7.36
C LEU A 36 -17.94 -10.04 8.14
N GLY A 37 -18.82 -9.11 7.74
CA GLY A 37 -20.03 -8.77 8.50
C GLY A 37 -19.75 -8.01 9.80
N ILE A 38 -18.57 -7.36 9.92
CA ILE A 38 -18.19 -6.55 11.08
C ILE A 38 -18.87 -5.18 10.99
N LYS A 39 -19.47 -4.72 12.08
CA LYS A 39 -20.06 -3.39 12.14
C LYS A 39 -19.00 -2.31 12.20
N TYR A 40 -19.11 -1.33 11.32
CA TYR A 40 -18.26 -0.15 11.33
C TYR A 40 -19.08 1.10 10.96
N TYR A 41 -18.58 2.26 11.37
CA TYR A 41 -19.15 3.56 11.18
C TYR A 41 -18.08 4.56 10.74
N ALA A 42 -18.47 5.70 10.21
CA ALA A 42 -17.54 6.75 9.83
C ALA A 42 -18.03 8.14 10.22
N SER A 43 -17.11 9.08 10.32
CA SER A 43 -17.43 10.48 10.58
C SER A 43 -18.17 11.16 9.41
N ASN A 44 -18.03 10.63 8.20
CA ASN A 44 -18.65 11.15 6.97
C ASN A 44 -18.93 10.02 6.00
N ASN A 45 -19.87 10.26 5.07
CA ASN A 45 -20.05 9.39 3.92
C ASN A 45 -18.83 9.48 3.00
N TYR A 46 -18.24 8.35 2.69
CA TYR A 46 -17.01 8.33 1.92
C TYR A 46 -16.89 7.06 1.06
N TRP A 47 -16.34 7.22 -0.14
CA TRP A 47 -16.04 6.19 -1.11
C TRP A 47 -17.28 5.47 -1.67
N GLN A 48 -17.54 5.65 -2.97
CA GLN A 48 -18.56 4.91 -3.70
C GLN A 48 -17.92 3.77 -4.51
N PRO A 49 -18.22 2.51 -4.22
CA PRO A 49 -17.71 1.38 -5.01
C PRO A 49 -18.22 1.37 -6.45
N SER A 50 -19.44 1.83 -6.68
CA SER A 50 -20.06 1.94 -8.01
C SER A 50 -20.93 3.18 -8.15
N PRO A 51 -21.24 3.65 -9.38
CA PRO A 51 -22.05 4.86 -9.60
C PRO A 51 -23.46 4.76 -9.02
N GLU A 52 -24.09 3.59 -9.04
CA GLU A 52 -25.43 3.34 -8.51
C GLU A 52 -25.40 2.86 -7.06
N GLY A 53 -24.22 2.62 -6.50
CA GLY A 53 -24.05 2.11 -5.14
C GLY A 53 -24.09 3.20 -4.09
N GLY A 54 -24.39 2.80 -2.85
CA GLY A 54 -24.19 3.65 -1.66
C GLY A 54 -22.71 3.82 -1.32
N PHE A 55 -22.45 4.64 -0.30
CA PHE A 55 -21.09 4.80 0.24
C PHE A 55 -20.65 3.54 0.98
N LEU A 56 -19.37 3.18 0.84
CA LEU A 56 -18.74 2.13 1.64
C LEU A 56 -18.67 2.52 3.11
N LEU A 57 -18.26 3.74 3.38
CA LEU A 57 -18.18 4.32 4.71
C LEU A 57 -19.36 5.29 4.86
N THR A 58 -20.19 5.07 5.88
CA THR A 58 -21.42 5.87 6.10
C THR A 58 -21.39 6.51 7.49
N ALA A 59 -21.77 7.77 7.52
CA ALA A 59 -22.05 8.47 8.78
C ALA A 59 -23.41 8.02 9.33
N ASP A 60 -23.44 7.77 10.63
CA ASP A 60 -24.66 7.55 11.38
C ASP A 60 -24.75 8.65 12.45
N PRO A 61 -25.76 9.53 12.41
CA PRO A 61 -25.88 10.65 13.35
C PRO A 61 -26.07 10.20 14.80
N ASP A 62 -26.53 8.97 15.02
CA ASP A 62 -26.79 8.42 16.34
C ASP A 62 -25.58 7.67 16.93
N VAL A 63 -24.46 7.56 16.16
CA VAL A 63 -23.27 6.84 16.56
C VAL A 63 -22.03 7.71 16.53
N SER A 64 -21.39 7.84 17.67
CA SER A 64 -20.11 8.53 17.82
C SER A 64 -18.95 7.53 17.95
N HIS A 65 -17.73 8.02 17.88
CA HIS A 65 -16.54 7.19 18.14
C HIS A 65 -16.50 6.64 19.58
N HIS A 66 -17.23 7.27 20.53
CA HIS A 66 -17.33 6.76 21.91
C HIS A 66 -18.19 5.49 22.04
N ASP A 67 -19.02 5.19 21.04
CA ASP A 67 -19.90 4.00 21.01
C ASP A 67 -19.22 2.78 20.36
N CYS A 68 -17.94 2.91 20.01
CA CYS A 68 -17.16 1.91 19.31
C CYS A 68 -15.99 1.38 20.16
N ASP A 69 -15.45 0.24 19.80
CA ASP A 69 -14.35 -0.43 20.52
C ASP A 69 -12.98 -0.03 19.95
N VAL A 70 -12.95 0.37 18.68
CA VAL A 70 -11.74 0.77 17.96
C VAL A 70 -12.02 2.03 17.14
N VAL A 71 -11.13 3.00 17.24
CA VAL A 71 -11.20 4.26 16.50
C VAL A 71 -9.99 4.42 15.61
N VAL A 72 -10.21 4.57 14.31
CA VAL A 72 -9.18 4.63 13.28
C VAL A 72 -9.11 6.03 12.70
N VAL A 73 -7.90 6.59 12.66
CA VAL A 73 -7.58 7.87 12.01
C VAL A 73 -6.50 7.63 10.98
N GLU A 74 -6.68 8.09 9.76
CA GLU A 74 -5.64 8.01 8.72
C GLU A 74 -4.92 9.36 8.56
N ARG A 75 -3.70 9.31 8.01
CA ARG A 75 -2.86 10.49 7.77
C ARG A 75 -3.59 11.62 7.06
N GLN A 76 -4.48 11.33 6.12
CA GLN A 76 -5.25 12.31 5.35
C GLN A 76 -6.12 13.22 6.23
N TRP A 77 -6.62 12.69 7.35
CA TRP A 77 -7.31 13.53 8.34
C TRP A 77 -6.38 14.65 8.86
N TYR A 78 -5.20 14.25 9.32
CA TYR A 78 -4.24 15.21 9.86
C TYR A 78 -3.70 16.17 8.80
N GLU A 79 -3.50 15.69 7.58
CA GLU A 79 -3.05 16.51 6.46
C GLU A 79 -4.09 17.59 6.10
N LYS A 80 -5.37 17.24 6.14
CA LYS A 80 -6.46 18.17 5.83
C LYS A 80 -6.74 19.18 6.96
N TYR A 81 -6.85 18.68 8.20
CA TYR A 81 -7.35 19.49 9.32
C TYR A 81 -6.23 20.08 10.20
N GLY A 82 -5.00 19.62 10.07
CA GLY A 82 -3.84 20.06 10.85
C GLY A 82 -3.85 19.64 12.32
N CYS A 83 -4.89 18.92 12.76
CA CYS A 83 -5.07 18.44 14.14
C CYS A 83 -5.72 17.06 14.13
N LEU A 84 -5.63 16.35 15.25
CA LEU A 84 -6.37 15.11 15.47
C LEU A 84 -7.84 15.43 15.83
N PRO A 85 -8.75 14.43 15.67
CA PRO A 85 -10.12 14.59 16.12
C PRO A 85 -10.20 15.02 17.58
N ALA A 86 -11.19 15.89 17.90
CA ALA A 86 -11.43 16.31 19.27
C ALA A 86 -11.75 15.09 20.15
N ASP A 87 -11.36 15.15 21.40
CA ASP A 87 -11.61 14.13 22.43
C ASP A 87 -11.09 12.70 22.12
N LEU A 88 -10.30 12.53 21.03
CA LEU A 88 -9.73 11.24 20.64
C LEU A 88 -8.96 10.55 21.79
N PHE A 89 -8.33 11.33 22.65
CA PHE A 89 -7.54 10.85 23.78
C PHE A 89 -8.17 11.23 25.13
N ALA A 90 -9.50 11.30 25.19
CA ALA A 90 -10.20 11.53 26.44
C ALA A 90 -9.79 10.50 27.50
N SER A 91 -9.58 10.96 28.76
CA SER A 91 -9.07 10.12 29.84
C SER A 91 -9.99 8.97 30.24
N ASN A 92 -11.29 9.09 29.92
CA ASN A 92 -12.33 8.09 30.19
C ASN A 92 -12.67 7.23 28.98
N ARG A 93 -11.91 7.31 27.89
CA ARG A 93 -12.15 6.50 26.67
C ARG A 93 -12.11 4.99 26.98
N GLN A 94 -13.01 4.25 26.35
CA GLN A 94 -13.09 2.80 26.44
C GLN A 94 -12.60 2.11 25.15
N TYR A 95 -12.30 2.86 24.10
CA TYR A 95 -11.86 2.37 22.81
C TYR A 95 -10.34 2.39 22.65
N LYS A 96 -9.83 1.53 21.77
CA LYS A 96 -8.46 1.60 21.28
C LYS A 96 -8.35 2.57 20.11
N THR A 97 -7.23 3.26 20.03
CA THR A 97 -6.95 4.22 18.95
C THR A 97 -5.88 3.71 18.01
N VAL A 98 -6.15 3.80 16.71
CA VAL A 98 -5.25 3.36 15.64
C VAL A 98 -4.99 4.50 14.68
N TYR A 99 -3.72 4.74 14.37
CA TYR A 99 -3.31 5.67 13.32
C TYR A 99 -2.75 4.90 12.13
N LEU A 100 -3.27 5.17 10.93
CA LEU A 100 -2.77 4.63 9.67
C LEU A 100 -1.77 5.62 9.07
N ASP A 101 -0.49 5.30 9.18
CA ASP A 101 0.61 6.17 8.76
C ASP A 101 1.06 5.82 7.34
N CYS A 102 0.33 6.30 6.35
CA CYS A 102 0.66 6.15 4.93
C CYS A 102 1.58 7.27 4.41
N GLU A 103 2.37 7.92 5.27
CA GLU A 103 3.22 9.04 4.88
C GLU A 103 4.33 8.60 3.94
N ASP A 104 4.30 9.19 2.75
CA ASP A 104 5.33 9.10 1.73
C ASP A 104 6.49 10.06 2.02
N GLY A 105 7.70 9.57 2.05
CA GLY A 105 8.86 10.41 1.85
C GLY A 105 9.75 10.64 3.05
N ILE A 106 10.76 11.44 2.77
CA ILE A 106 11.80 11.93 3.68
C ILE A 106 11.23 12.94 4.70
N ALA A 107 9.99 13.34 4.53
CA ALA A 107 9.30 14.21 5.45
C ALA A 107 9.09 13.58 6.84
N GLY A 108 9.72 12.46 7.11
CA GLY A 108 9.83 11.83 8.41
C GLY A 108 10.25 12.77 9.53
N ILE A 109 10.98 13.83 9.21
CA ILE A 109 11.21 14.97 10.11
C ILE A 109 9.91 15.63 10.57
N ARG A 110 8.85 15.51 9.77
CA ARG A 110 7.51 16.05 10.02
C ARG A 110 6.46 14.95 10.16
N THR A 111 6.88 13.68 10.17
CA THR A 111 5.96 12.56 10.27
C THR A 111 5.10 12.71 11.49
N ALA A 112 3.81 12.68 11.29
CA ALA A 112 2.84 12.79 12.37
C ALA A 112 3.13 11.79 13.49
N ALA A 113 3.44 10.54 13.14
CA ALA A 113 3.80 9.46 14.07
C ALA A 113 4.90 9.79 15.07
N TRP A 114 5.77 10.77 14.78
CA TRP A 114 6.85 11.19 15.67
C TRP A 114 6.50 12.38 16.58
N LYS A 115 5.37 13.02 16.38
CA LYS A 115 4.92 14.10 17.26
C LYS A 115 4.49 13.50 18.60
N ARG A 116 4.67 14.29 19.68
CA ARG A 116 4.34 13.84 21.04
C ARG A 116 2.89 13.33 21.17
N GLU A 117 1.96 13.99 20.50
CA GLU A 117 0.54 13.63 20.50
C GLU A 117 0.28 12.23 19.91
N PHE A 118 1.06 11.79 18.89
CA PHE A 118 0.92 10.49 18.27
C PHE A 118 1.40 9.32 19.15
N ARG A 119 2.18 9.62 20.20
CA ARG A 119 2.55 8.60 21.19
C ARG A 119 1.36 8.15 22.06
N GLN A 120 0.24 8.85 21.98
CA GLN A 120 -0.99 8.50 22.70
C GLN A 120 -1.85 7.47 21.96
N PHE A 121 -1.56 7.21 20.67
CA PHE A 121 -2.20 6.11 19.96
C PHE A 121 -1.80 4.77 20.57
N ASP A 122 -2.76 3.86 20.67
CA ASP A 122 -2.45 2.48 21.08
C ASP A 122 -1.67 1.76 19.98
N PHE A 123 -1.97 2.04 18.69
CA PHE A 123 -1.32 1.44 17.53
C PHE A 123 -1.07 2.48 16.43
N ILE A 124 0.11 2.42 15.81
CA ILE A 124 0.44 3.14 14.58
C ILE A 124 0.85 2.11 13.54
N LEU A 125 0.08 2.00 12.44
CA LEU A 125 0.31 1.03 11.39
C LEU A 125 1.02 1.70 10.21
N ARG A 126 2.26 1.23 9.91
CA ARG A 126 3.14 1.90 8.95
C ARG A 126 3.53 1.01 7.77
N PRO A 127 3.09 1.33 6.52
CA PRO A 127 3.49 0.59 5.32
C PRO A 127 4.99 0.61 5.02
N HIS A 128 5.67 1.71 5.18
CA HIS A 128 7.12 1.82 4.87
C HIS A 128 8.03 1.40 6.01
N TYR A 129 7.65 0.39 6.78
CA TYR A 129 8.44 -0.06 7.94
C TYR A 129 9.78 -0.68 7.51
N ALA A 130 10.85 -0.36 8.25
CA ALA A 130 12.18 -0.90 8.02
C ALA A 130 12.92 -1.10 9.35
N ASN A 131 13.50 -2.27 9.58
CA ASN A 131 14.11 -2.67 10.85
C ASN A 131 15.37 -1.87 11.24
N HIS A 132 15.98 -1.20 10.27
CA HIS A 132 17.11 -0.32 10.53
C HIS A 132 16.70 1.07 11.06
N THR A 133 15.39 1.32 11.20
CA THR A 133 14.84 2.58 11.72
C THR A 133 14.30 2.36 13.12
N ARG A 134 14.62 3.28 14.03
CA ARG A 134 14.09 3.25 15.40
C ARG A 134 12.71 3.87 15.43
N TYR A 135 11.72 3.05 15.68
CA TYR A 135 10.32 3.46 15.84
C TYR A 135 9.95 3.53 17.34
N PRO A 136 8.93 4.32 17.72
CA PRO A 136 8.25 4.16 19.02
C PRO A 136 7.64 2.75 19.15
N ASP A 137 7.45 2.29 20.38
CA ASP A 137 6.97 0.91 20.69
C ASP A 137 5.56 0.63 20.18
N ASN A 138 4.76 1.67 19.90
CA ASN A 138 3.40 1.54 19.36
C ASN A 138 3.34 1.56 17.83
N VAL A 139 4.48 1.54 17.13
CA VAL A 139 4.54 1.48 15.64
C VAL A 139 4.74 0.04 15.18
N TYR A 140 3.87 -0.42 14.31
CA TYR A 140 3.85 -1.78 13.77
C TYR A 140 4.00 -1.77 12.25
N PRO A 141 4.68 -2.76 11.66
CA PRO A 141 4.73 -2.92 10.22
C PRO A 141 3.33 -3.13 9.65
N TRP A 142 3.05 -2.49 8.54
CA TRP A 142 1.82 -2.62 7.79
C TRP A 142 2.11 -2.65 6.28
N ALA A 143 1.06 -2.66 5.45
CA ALA A 143 1.17 -2.68 4.00
C ALA A 143 0.08 -1.82 3.35
N PHE A 144 0.32 -1.29 2.15
CA PHE A 144 -0.76 -0.74 1.33
C PHE A 144 -1.76 -1.82 0.94
N GLY A 145 -1.29 -3.02 0.60
CA GLY A 145 -2.13 -4.16 0.29
C GLY A 145 -2.92 -4.02 -1.01
N LEU A 146 -3.99 -4.80 -1.12
CA LEU A 146 -4.85 -4.88 -2.31
C LEU A 146 -6.24 -4.34 -2.02
N SER A 147 -6.72 -3.42 -2.84
CA SER A 147 -8.10 -2.95 -2.77
C SER A 147 -9.05 -3.80 -3.62
N ALA A 148 -10.33 -3.84 -3.24
CA ALA A 148 -11.36 -4.52 -4.04
C ALA A 148 -11.43 -3.96 -5.47
N ARG A 149 -11.28 -2.64 -5.64
CA ARG A 149 -11.20 -1.95 -6.93
C ARG A 149 -10.12 -2.56 -7.84
N VAL A 150 -8.92 -2.76 -7.31
CA VAL A 150 -7.81 -3.37 -8.08
C VAL A 150 -8.12 -4.82 -8.44
N LEU A 151 -8.66 -5.59 -7.49
CA LEU A 151 -9.00 -6.99 -7.72
C LEU A 151 -10.11 -7.16 -8.77
N GLN A 152 -11.04 -6.21 -8.90
CA GLN A 152 -12.08 -6.21 -9.94
C GLN A 152 -11.52 -5.95 -11.35
N GLU A 153 -10.44 -5.19 -11.46
CA GLU A 153 -9.79 -4.88 -12.75
C GLU A 153 -8.87 -6.00 -13.25
N LEU A 154 -8.45 -6.91 -12.37
CA LEU A 154 -7.40 -7.86 -12.67
C LEU A 154 -7.95 -9.29 -12.86
N ASN A 155 -7.75 -9.82 -14.07
CA ASN A 155 -7.90 -11.25 -14.36
C ASN A 155 -6.51 -11.89 -14.40
N PHE A 156 -6.39 -13.10 -13.88
CA PHE A 156 -5.15 -13.85 -14.01
C PHE A 156 -4.91 -14.26 -15.46
N VAL A 157 -3.74 -13.93 -15.96
CA VAL A 157 -3.24 -14.39 -17.26
C VAL A 157 -2.02 -15.27 -16.99
N PRO A 158 -2.00 -16.53 -17.46
CA PRO A 158 -0.83 -17.40 -17.30
C PRO A 158 0.45 -16.74 -17.84
N TYR A 159 1.57 -16.99 -17.22
CA TYR A 159 2.84 -16.36 -17.61
C TYR A 159 3.19 -16.61 -19.08
N ALA A 160 2.95 -17.83 -19.56
CA ALA A 160 3.21 -18.22 -20.97
C ALA A 160 2.40 -17.44 -22.01
N ASP A 161 1.23 -16.91 -21.63
CA ASP A 161 0.34 -16.14 -22.50
C ASP A 161 0.63 -14.64 -22.49
N ARG A 162 1.61 -14.20 -21.69
CA ARG A 162 2.00 -12.80 -21.55
C ARG A 162 2.98 -12.38 -22.63
N LYS A 163 2.98 -11.10 -22.95
CA LYS A 163 3.99 -10.50 -23.82
C LYS A 163 5.34 -10.53 -23.09
N ALA A 164 6.41 -10.85 -23.80
CA ALA A 164 7.78 -10.77 -23.30
C ALA A 164 8.20 -9.29 -23.11
N SER A 165 7.57 -8.61 -22.16
CA SER A 165 7.79 -7.20 -21.87
C SER A 165 7.83 -6.91 -20.37
N VAL A 166 8.54 -5.83 -20.01
CA VAL A 166 8.58 -5.25 -18.67
C VAL A 166 7.81 -3.93 -18.68
N LEU A 167 6.78 -3.82 -17.86
CA LEU A 167 6.08 -2.56 -17.64
C LEU A 167 6.91 -1.68 -16.71
N VAL A 168 7.36 -0.53 -17.22
CA VAL A 168 8.13 0.49 -16.48
C VAL A 168 7.30 1.77 -16.38
N ASN A 169 6.30 1.77 -15.51
CA ASN A 169 5.38 2.89 -15.31
C ASN A 169 5.64 3.60 -13.97
N PHE A 170 6.85 4.14 -13.79
CA PHE A 170 7.18 4.92 -12.61
C PHE A 170 7.85 6.26 -12.95
N ARG A 171 7.55 7.28 -12.14
CA ARG A 171 8.21 8.58 -12.23
C ARG A 171 9.59 8.52 -11.59
N HIS A 172 10.61 9.12 -12.24
CA HIS A 172 12.00 9.10 -11.75
C HIS A 172 12.70 10.47 -11.78
N LYS A 173 11.97 11.56 -12.00
CA LYS A 173 12.55 12.90 -12.20
C LYS A 173 12.98 13.62 -10.92
N LYS A 174 12.44 13.25 -9.74
CA LYS A 174 12.73 13.91 -8.45
C LYS A 174 13.86 13.19 -7.69
N PHE A 175 14.58 13.91 -6.80
CA PHE A 175 15.57 13.30 -5.92
C PHE A 175 14.96 12.22 -5.00
N THR A 176 13.69 12.37 -4.60
CA THR A 176 12.90 11.37 -3.88
C THR A 176 12.62 10.09 -4.67
N HIS A 177 13.12 10.01 -5.90
CA HIS A 177 13.06 8.82 -6.77
C HIS A 177 14.46 8.29 -7.09
N SER A 178 15.44 8.47 -6.20
CA SER A 178 16.83 8.10 -6.49
C SER A 178 17.00 6.60 -6.75
N LEU A 179 16.27 5.72 -6.06
CA LEU A 179 16.25 4.29 -6.36
C LEU A 179 15.72 4.02 -7.78
N ARG A 180 14.62 4.65 -8.17
CA ARG A 180 14.05 4.48 -9.52
C ARG A 180 14.99 4.97 -10.61
N ARG A 181 15.72 6.08 -10.37
CA ARG A 181 16.77 6.55 -11.29
C ARG A 181 17.92 5.56 -11.41
N TYR A 182 18.33 4.99 -10.29
CA TYR A 182 19.36 3.96 -10.27
C TYR A 182 18.94 2.73 -11.08
N VAL A 183 17.73 2.24 -10.85
CA VAL A 183 17.14 1.11 -11.60
C VAL A 183 17.01 1.43 -13.09
N GLN A 184 16.51 2.63 -13.44
CA GLN A 184 16.40 3.08 -14.83
C GLN A 184 17.76 3.09 -15.56
N LYS A 185 18.83 3.39 -14.83
CA LYS A 185 20.19 3.48 -15.40
C LYS A 185 20.89 2.11 -15.45
N HIS A 186 20.67 1.23 -14.46
CA HIS A 186 21.50 0.04 -14.27
C HIS A 186 20.77 -1.29 -14.49
N LEU A 187 19.47 -1.39 -14.23
CA LEU A 187 18.68 -2.60 -14.42
C LEU A 187 17.94 -2.62 -15.76
N VAL A 188 17.21 -1.54 -16.08
CA VAL A 188 16.36 -1.51 -17.27
C VAL A 188 17.12 -1.80 -18.56
N PRO A 189 18.33 -1.24 -18.81
CA PRO A 189 19.08 -1.56 -20.03
C PRO A 189 19.53 -3.03 -20.13
N GLN A 190 19.74 -3.71 -19.00
CA GLN A 190 20.08 -5.12 -19.00
C GLN A 190 18.85 -6.00 -19.30
N LEU A 191 17.67 -5.63 -18.77
CA LEU A 191 16.41 -6.31 -19.09
C LEU A 191 16.02 -6.14 -20.56
N GLU A 192 16.33 -5.01 -21.18
CA GLU A 192 16.02 -4.72 -22.58
C GLU A 192 16.66 -5.71 -23.57
N SER A 193 17.71 -6.39 -23.16
CA SER A 193 18.35 -7.45 -23.95
C SER A 193 17.49 -8.72 -24.07
N TYR A 194 16.48 -8.88 -23.21
CA TYR A 194 15.63 -10.09 -23.14
C TYR A 194 14.13 -9.79 -23.23
N LEU A 195 13.70 -8.62 -22.78
CA LEU A 195 12.30 -8.24 -22.69
C LEU A 195 12.09 -6.83 -23.27
N ALA A 196 11.01 -6.63 -24.00
CA ALA A 196 10.63 -5.29 -24.46
C ALA A 196 10.29 -4.38 -23.28
N ILE A 197 10.71 -3.13 -23.32
CA ILE A 197 10.41 -2.16 -22.24
C ILE A 197 9.17 -1.36 -22.61
N ASP A 198 8.08 -1.54 -21.84
CA ASP A 198 6.83 -0.76 -21.98
C ASP A 198 6.86 0.46 -21.06
N THR A 199 7.05 1.64 -21.65
CA THR A 199 6.98 2.95 -20.99
C THR A 199 5.81 3.79 -21.51
N SER A 200 4.85 3.18 -22.19
CA SER A 200 3.72 3.90 -22.80
C SER A 200 2.87 4.62 -21.75
N ALA A 201 2.23 5.70 -22.18
CA ALA A 201 1.32 6.47 -21.32
C ALA A 201 -0.02 5.74 -21.13
N ASP A 202 -0.69 6.04 -20.02
CA ASP A 202 -2.03 5.56 -19.77
C ASP A 202 -3.06 6.30 -20.63
N ASP A 203 -4.08 5.59 -21.09
CA ASP A 203 -5.12 6.08 -21.98
C ASP A 203 -6.36 6.49 -21.18
N LEU A 204 -6.89 7.68 -21.44
CA LEU A 204 -8.09 8.23 -20.81
C LEU A 204 -9.40 7.80 -21.50
N THR A 205 -9.34 7.26 -22.71
CA THR A 205 -10.53 7.00 -23.53
C THR A 205 -11.59 6.16 -22.85
N GLN A 206 -11.18 5.16 -22.07
CA GLN A 206 -12.12 4.30 -21.32
C GLN A 206 -12.64 4.97 -20.07
N VAL A 207 -11.80 5.78 -19.41
CA VAL A 207 -12.20 6.55 -18.24
C VAL A 207 -13.32 7.52 -18.59
N GLU A 208 -13.25 8.18 -19.74
CA GLU A 208 -14.25 9.17 -20.17
C GLU A 208 -15.57 8.53 -20.61
N ARG A 209 -15.56 7.29 -21.05
CA ARG A 209 -16.74 6.61 -21.65
C ARG A 209 -17.51 5.74 -20.68
N ASP A 210 -16.89 5.32 -19.58
CA ASP A 210 -17.48 4.39 -18.61
C ASP A 210 -17.72 5.07 -17.27
N PRO A 211 -18.97 5.16 -16.78
CA PRO A 211 -19.28 5.83 -15.51
C PRO A 211 -18.55 5.23 -14.30
N TYR A 212 -18.32 3.91 -14.28
CA TYR A 212 -17.57 3.26 -13.19
C TYR A 212 -16.10 3.71 -13.22
N HIS A 213 -15.44 3.63 -14.37
CA HIS A 213 -14.04 4.04 -14.48
C HIS A 213 -13.85 5.54 -14.21
N TYR A 214 -14.80 6.37 -14.64
CA TYR A 214 -14.79 7.80 -14.33
C TYR A 214 -14.90 8.07 -12.83
N LEU A 215 -15.85 7.41 -12.15
CA LEU A 215 -16.01 7.51 -10.71
C LEU A 215 -14.72 7.10 -9.97
N GLN A 216 -14.15 5.94 -10.33
CA GLN A 216 -12.91 5.46 -9.71
C GLN A 216 -11.73 6.41 -9.99
N TRP A 217 -11.65 6.96 -11.19
CA TRP A 217 -10.61 7.92 -11.56
C TRP A 217 -10.70 9.21 -10.72
N VAL A 218 -11.90 9.78 -10.57
CA VAL A 218 -12.12 10.96 -9.74
C VAL A 218 -11.75 10.68 -8.28
N GLN A 219 -12.31 9.62 -7.69
CA GLN A 219 -12.11 9.28 -6.28
C GLN A 219 -10.66 8.95 -5.92
N THR A 220 -9.87 8.42 -6.88
CA THR A 220 -8.45 8.11 -6.69
C THR A 220 -7.52 9.30 -6.97
N GLY A 221 -8.05 10.51 -7.15
CA GLY A 221 -7.26 11.66 -7.52
C GLY A 221 -6.58 11.47 -8.88
N ARG A 222 -7.33 10.99 -9.86
CA ARG A 222 -6.91 10.75 -11.25
C ARG A 222 -5.82 9.68 -11.39
N ARG A 223 -5.95 8.57 -10.63
CA ARG A 223 -4.96 7.47 -10.61
C ARG A 223 -5.52 6.11 -11.01
N HIS A 224 -6.75 6.05 -11.50
CA HIS A 224 -7.38 4.83 -12.01
C HIS A 224 -7.44 4.83 -13.53
N TYR A 225 -6.68 3.94 -14.17
CA TYR A 225 -6.62 3.80 -15.62
C TYR A 225 -6.82 2.34 -16.04
N PRO A 226 -7.92 1.99 -16.70
CA PRO A 226 -8.13 0.61 -17.21
C PRO A 226 -7.00 0.15 -18.15
N SER A 227 -6.43 1.09 -18.93
CA SER A 227 -5.29 0.80 -19.80
C SER A 227 -4.04 0.33 -19.04
N TYR A 228 -3.79 0.89 -17.85
CA TYR A 228 -2.71 0.44 -16.97
C TYR A 228 -2.91 -1.01 -16.52
N TYR A 229 -4.11 -1.37 -16.04
CA TYR A 229 -4.40 -2.74 -15.58
C TYR A 229 -4.30 -3.76 -16.72
N ARG A 230 -4.77 -3.40 -17.93
CA ARG A 230 -4.60 -4.27 -19.12
C ARG A 230 -3.12 -4.49 -19.46
N ARG A 231 -2.29 -3.44 -19.46
CA ARG A 231 -0.85 -3.57 -19.71
C ARG A 231 -0.19 -4.42 -18.64
N LEU A 232 -0.57 -4.22 -17.38
CA LEU A 232 -0.07 -5.02 -16.25
C LEU A 232 -0.39 -6.52 -16.42
N GLN A 233 -1.62 -6.86 -16.86
CA GLN A 233 -2.03 -8.23 -17.14
C GLN A 233 -1.29 -8.83 -18.35
N GLN A 234 -0.95 -8.02 -19.34
CA GLN A 234 -0.29 -8.47 -20.56
C GLN A 234 1.22 -8.59 -20.47
N SER A 235 1.87 -7.86 -19.57
CA SER A 235 3.32 -7.85 -19.43
C SER A 235 3.84 -9.04 -18.64
N ALA A 236 4.97 -9.60 -19.03
CA ALA A 236 5.64 -10.67 -18.28
C ALA A 236 6.12 -10.18 -16.91
N ALA A 237 6.67 -8.96 -16.85
CA ALA A 237 7.18 -8.38 -15.62
C ALA A 237 6.76 -6.91 -15.44
N CYS A 238 6.80 -6.43 -14.20
CA CYS A 238 6.56 -5.03 -13.84
C CYS A 238 7.66 -4.52 -12.90
N ALA A 239 8.22 -3.37 -13.21
CA ALA A 239 9.19 -2.68 -12.35
C ALA A 239 8.46 -1.89 -11.26
N CYS A 240 8.45 -2.42 -10.02
CA CYS A 240 7.67 -1.91 -8.90
C CYS A 240 8.49 -1.11 -7.88
N PHE A 241 9.66 -0.65 -8.27
CA PHE A 241 10.58 0.05 -7.38
C PHE A 241 9.98 1.34 -6.82
N GLY A 242 10.02 1.47 -5.51
CA GLY A 242 9.67 2.67 -4.74
C GLY A 242 10.91 3.26 -4.07
N GLY A 243 10.79 4.52 -3.61
CA GLY A 243 11.71 5.06 -2.64
C GLY A 243 12.99 5.73 -3.14
N PHE A 244 13.84 5.98 -2.18
CA PHE A 244 15.08 6.75 -2.32
C PHE A 244 16.16 6.24 -1.37
N PHE A 245 17.41 6.42 -1.76
CA PHE A 245 18.56 6.08 -0.93
C PHE A 245 18.72 7.06 0.24
N LEU A 246 19.07 6.53 1.40
CA LEU A 246 19.38 7.24 2.64
C LEU A 246 20.87 7.10 2.98
N ALA A 247 21.45 8.08 3.65
CA ALA A 247 22.82 7.99 4.11
C ALA A 247 23.00 6.88 5.16
N PRO A 248 24.14 6.19 5.15
CA PRO A 248 24.51 5.31 6.25
C PRO A 248 24.55 6.09 7.58
N GLY A 249 24.11 5.46 8.68
CA GLY A 249 24.11 6.09 10.00
C GLY A 249 22.87 6.90 10.36
N ILE A 250 22.01 7.26 9.41
CA ILE A 250 20.72 7.86 9.72
C ILE A 250 19.78 6.75 10.20
N ALA A 251 19.66 6.62 11.52
CA ALA A 251 18.82 5.60 12.15
C ALA A 251 17.45 6.12 12.58
N ASP A 252 17.26 7.43 12.55
CA ASP A 252 16.01 8.06 12.99
C ASP A 252 15.46 8.96 11.88
N TYR A 253 14.19 8.77 11.54
CA TYR A 253 13.47 9.66 10.62
C TYR A 253 13.34 11.10 11.16
N LYS A 254 13.58 11.31 12.46
CA LYS A 254 13.63 12.65 13.06
C LYS A 254 14.92 13.40 12.76
N ASP A 255 15.94 12.72 12.25
CA ASP A 255 17.20 13.38 11.96
C ASP A 255 17.01 14.42 10.84
N PRO A 256 17.17 15.73 11.11
CA PRO A 256 17.10 16.77 10.10
C PRO A 256 18.04 16.53 8.93
N MET A 257 19.14 15.83 9.15
CA MET A 257 20.11 15.49 8.13
C MET A 257 19.59 14.44 7.16
N ALA A 258 18.54 13.66 7.52
CA ALA A 258 17.97 12.64 6.65
C ALA A 258 17.48 13.24 5.32
N TYR A 259 16.79 14.36 5.36
CA TYR A 259 16.31 15.06 4.17
C TYR A 259 17.46 15.57 3.29
N TYR A 260 18.41 16.27 3.89
CA TYR A 260 19.52 16.88 3.14
C TYR A 260 20.47 15.82 2.58
N SER A 261 20.76 14.77 3.36
CA SER A 261 21.59 13.67 2.89
C SER A 261 20.94 12.91 1.74
N ALA A 262 19.64 12.60 1.82
CA ALA A 262 18.93 11.94 0.75
C ALA A 262 18.85 12.81 -0.52
N LYS A 263 18.72 14.13 -0.37
CA LYS A 263 18.79 15.06 -1.51
C LYS A 263 20.16 15.00 -2.17
N ILE A 264 21.25 15.11 -1.40
CA ILE A 264 22.63 15.06 -1.93
C ILE A 264 22.89 13.71 -2.60
N ILE A 265 22.59 12.59 -1.91
CA ILE A 265 22.73 11.23 -2.43
C ILE A 265 21.94 11.08 -3.73
N GLY A 266 20.70 11.55 -3.72
CA GLY A 266 19.82 11.51 -4.88
C GLY A 266 20.34 12.32 -6.07
N GLU A 267 20.85 13.53 -5.87
CA GLU A 267 21.40 14.36 -6.95
C GLU A 267 22.71 13.79 -7.50
N LEU A 268 23.58 13.27 -6.64
CA LEU A 268 24.84 12.64 -7.03
C LEU A 268 24.68 11.22 -7.62
N GLY A 269 23.48 10.62 -7.53
CA GLY A 269 23.23 9.25 -8.00
C GLY A 269 23.95 8.16 -7.18
N ILE A 270 24.26 8.44 -5.92
CA ILE A 270 24.97 7.51 -5.04
C ILE A 270 24.02 6.41 -4.56
N LYS A 271 24.39 5.15 -4.76
CA LYS A 271 23.71 3.99 -4.20
C LYS A 271 24.12 3.80 -2.73
N THR A 272 23.16 3.47 -1.88
CA THR A 272 23.39 3.03 -0.50
C THR A 272 22.58 1.77 -0.18
N ASN A 273 22.89 1.14 0.95
CA ASN A 273 22.15 -0.03 1.45
C ASN A 273 20.94 0.35 2.31
N ARG A 274 20.58 1.63 2.36
CA ARG A 274 19.40 2.10 3.07
C ARG A 274 18.44 2.78 2.11
N ILE A 275 17.21 2.30 2.12
CA ILE A 275 16.14 2.79 1.23
C ILE A 275 14.95 3.16 2.10
N GLY A 276 14.45 4.38 1.90
CA GLY A 276 13.20 4.85 2.50
C GLY A 276 12.05 4.79 1.50
N GLN A 277 10.80 4.76 1.97
CA GLN A 277 9.58 4.79 1.15
C GLN A 277 9.55 3.69 0.08
N TRP A 278 9.72 2.45 0.50
CA TRP A 278 9.87 1.30 -0.40
C TRP A 278 8.54 0.72 -0.88
N ASP A 279 7.50 0.66 -0.02
CA ASP A 279 6.20 0.11 -0.38
C ASP A 279 5.50 0.97 -1.45
N SER A 280 4.82 0.33 -2.36
CA SER A 280 4.09 1.03 -3.42
C SER A 280 2.90 0.20 -3.89
N TRP A 281 1.82 0.84 -4.31
CA TRP A 281 0.64 0.14 -4.85
C TRP A 281 1.00 -0.77 -6.03
N ARG A 282 1.97 -0.38 -6.88
CA ARG A 282 2.41 -1.21 -8.01
C ARG A 282 2.93 -2.58 -7.58
N PHE A 283 3.58 -2.67 -6.42
CA PHE A 283 4.05 -3.94 -5.89
C PHE A 283 2.88 -4.91 -5.71
N TRP A 284 1.81 -4.45 -5.08
CA TRP A 284 0.61 -5.23 -4.81
C TRP A 284 -0.21 -5.50 -6.07
N GLU A 285 -0.40 -4.47 -6.90
CA GLU A 285 -1.13 -4.58 -8.18
C GLU A 285 -0.43 -5.57 -9.13
N SER A 286 0.89 -5.54 -9.20
CA SER A 286 1.70 -6.45 -10.02
C SER A 286 1.58 -7.90 -9.56
N LEU A 287 1.68 -8.13 -8.25
CA LEU A 287 1.46 -9.46 -7.67
C LEU A 287 0.05 -9.97 -7.98
N ALA A 288 -0.98 -9.16 -7.73
CA ALA A 288 -2.37 -9.53 -7.97
C ALA A 288 -2.67 -9.84 -9.44
N ALA A 289 -2.01 -9.13 -10.36
CA ALA A 289 -2.09 -9.41 -11.78
C ALA A 289 -1.39 -10.72 -12.18
N GLY A 290 -0.57 -11.31 -11.31
CA GLY A 290 0.32 -12.41 -11.65
C GLY A 290 1.45 -12.01 -12.62
N CYS A 291 1.82 -10.74 -12.62
CA CYS A 291 3.00 -10.24 -13.31
C CYS A 291 4.25 -10.50 -12.47
N ILE A 292 5.39 -10.85 -13.05
CA ILE A 292 6.64 -10.94 -12.29
C ILE A 292 6.95 -9.58 -11.68
N THR A 293 6.81 -9.49 -10.37
CA THR A 293 7.03 -8.25 -9.63
C THR A 293 8.51 -8.05 -9.35
N LEU A 294 9.12 -7.09 -10.04
CA LEU A 294 10.52 -6.72 -9.82
C LEU A 294 10.60 -5.62 -8.76
N HIS A 295 11.26 -5.92 -7.66
CA HIS A 295 11.55 -4.98 -6.58
C HIS A 295 12.99 -5.20 -6.08
N VAL A 296 13.47 -4.44 -5.12
CA VAL A 296 14.68 -4.82 -4.38
C VAL A 296 14.38 -5.98 -3.44
N ASP A 297 15.38 -6.73 -3.05
CA ASP A 297 15.23 -7.79 -2.04
C ASP A 297 14.79 -7.18 -0.69
N LEU A 298 13.53 -7.42 -0.30
CA LEU A 298 12.94 -6.81 0.89
C LEU A 298 13.71 -7.18 2.16
N ALA A 299 14.09 -8.44 2.30
CA ALA A 299 14.82 -8.92 3.47
C ALA A 299 16.24 -8.35 3.54
N LYS A 300 16.97 -8.32 2.41
CA LYS A 300 18.32 -7.74 2.31
C LYS A 300 18.33 -6.27 2.71
N TYR A 301 17.30 -5.51 2.33
CA TYR A 301 17.21 -4.08 2.64
C TYR A 301 16.47 -3.79 3.96
N GLY A 302 16.14 -4.82 4.74
CA GLY A 302 15.58 -4.69 6.08
C GLY A 302 14.14 -4.18 6.12
N PHE A 303 13.37 -4.40 5.07
CA PHE A 303 11.96 -4.04 5.05
C PHE A 303 11.12 -5.10 5.74
N GLU A 304 10.07 -4.67 6.42
CA GLU A 304 9.18 -5.55 7.15
C GLU A 304 7.71 -5.32 6.79
N LEU A 305 7.01 -6.43 6.66
CA LEU A 305 5.58 -6.54 6.44
C LEU A 305 4.98 -7.47 7.50
N PRO A 306 3.69 -7.37 7.81
CA PRO A 306 3.02 -8.31 8.71
C PRO A 306 3.20 -9.79 8.30
N VAL A 307 3.20 -10.07 7.02
CA VAL A 307 3.55 -11.37 6.42
C VAL A 307 4.55 -11.09 5.30
N MET A 308 5.77 -11.60 5.42
CA MET A 308 6.83 -11.37 4.43
C MET A 308 6.68 -12.27 3.21
N PRO A 309 6.88 -11.74 1.99
CA PRO A 309 7.07 -12.60 0.81
C PRO A 309 8.48 -13.19 0.79
N GLU A 310 8.61 -14.38 0.25
CA GLU A 310 9.91 -15.00 -0.02
C GLU A 310 10.44 -14.52 -1.38
N ASN A 311 11.69 -14.06 -1.41
CA ASN A 311 12.39 -13.69 -2.64
C ASN A 311 12.58 -14.92 -3.55
N TRP A 312 12.42 -14.75 -4.85
CA TRP A 312 12.48 -15.82 -5.88
C TRP A 312 11.43 -16.94 -5.71
N LYS A 313 10.36 -16.63 -4.97
CA LYS A 313 9.19 -17.50 -4.84
C LYS A 313 7.89 -16.70 -5.07
N HIS A 314 7.76 -15.52 -4.45
CA HIS A 314 6.58 -14.70 -4.57
C HIS A 314 6.82 -13.43 -5.42
N TYR A 315 8.07 -13.00 -5.55
CA TYR A 315 8.51 -11.87 -6.34
C TYR A 315 10.00 -12.03 -6.69
N VAL A 316 10.51 -11.20 -7.59
CA VAL A 316 11.94 -11.16 -7.91
C VAL A 316 12.57 -9.94 -7.22
N GLY A 317 13.27 -10.21 -6.13
CA GLY A 317 14.04 -9.23 -5.38
C GLY A 317 15.42 -9.05 -5.98
N ILE A 318 15.63 -7.93 -6.64
CA ILE A 318 16.89 -7.55 -7.28
C ILE A 318 17.92 -7.17 -6.23
N ASP A 319 19.06 -7.84 -6.29
CA ASP A 319 20.25 -7.40 -5.59
C ASP A 319 20.92 -6.27 -6.36
N LEU A 320 20.90 -5.05 -5.81
CA LEU A 320 21.51 -3.88 -6.47
C LEU A 320 23.05 -3.95 -6.50
N ASP A 321 23.68 -4.86 -5.75
CA ASP A 321 25.13 -5.11 -5.82
C ASP A 321 25.49 -6.09 -6.95
N ASN A 322 24.51 -6.93 -7.38
CA ASN A 322 24.69 -7.95 -8.41
C ASN A 322 23.49 -8.03 -9.37
N ILE A 323 23.19 -6.94 -10.06
CA ILE A 323 22.05 -6.84 -10.98
C ILE A 323 22.15 -7.85 -12.12
N ALA A 324 23.36 -8.06 -12.67
CA ALA A 324 23.56 -8.93 -13.82
C ALA A 324 23.18 -10.40 -13.54
N GLU A 325 23.47 -10.91 -12.34
CA GLU A 325 23.06 -12.26 -11.93
C GLU A 325 21.53 -12.39 -11.86
N SER A 326 20.85 -11.37 -11.29
CA SER A 326 19.40 -11.36 -11.23
C SER A 326 18.77 -11.36 -12.62
N VAL A 327 19.33 -10.58 -13.55
CA VAL A 327 18.86 -10.51 -14.94
C VAL A 327 19.11 -11.82 -15.70
N ALA A 328 20.30 -12.40 -15.55
CA ALA A 328 20.61 -13.70 -16.15
C ALA A 328 19.64 -14.79 -15.67
N ARG A 329 19.37 -14.84 -14.36
CA ARG A 329 18.43 -15.81 -13.80
C ARG A 329 17.00 -15.64 -14.32
N ILE A 330 16.54 -14.39 -14.52
CA ILE A 330 15.23 -14.12 -15.14
C ILE A 330 15.18 -14.67 -16.56
N ALA A 331 16.25 -14.47 -17.34
CA ALA A 331 16.31 -14.89 -18.73
C ALA A 331 16.42 -16.40 -18.90
N ASP A 332 17.20 -17.08 -18.03
CA ASP A 332 17.57 -18.48 -18.19
C ASP A 332 16.57 -19.47 -17.57
N GLN A 333 15.61 -18.99 -16.74
CA GLN A 333 14.69 -19.84 -15.97
C GLN A 333 13.21 -19.48 -16.17
N PRO A 334 12.66 -19.63 -17.39
CA PRO A 334 11.27 -19.25 -17.67
C PRO A 334 10.23 -20.06 -16.86
N GLU A 335 10.51 -21.33 -16.53
CA GLU A 335 9.64 -22.16 -15.70
C GLU A 335 9.55 -21.60 -14.28
N LEU A 336 10.68 -21.19 -13.70
CA LEU A 336 10.70 -20.53 -12.40
C LEU A 336 9.91 -19.21 -12.41
N MET A 337 9.98 -18.47 -13.52
CA MET A 337 9.19 -17.24 -13.66
C MET A 337 7.68 -17.53 -13.64
N ALA A 338 7.24 -18.60 -14.27
CA ALA A 338 5.83 -19.03 -14.23
C ALA A 338 5.38 -19.42 -12.81
N GLU A 339 6.22 -20.13 -12.07
CA GLU A 339 5.97 -20.50 -10.67
C GLU A 339 5.87 -19.25 -9.77
N ILE A 340 6.82 -18.32 -9.89
CA ILE A 340 6.83 -17.05 -9.13
C ILE A 340 5.56 -16.22 -9.44
N SER A 341 5.16 -16.16 -10.71
CA SER A 341 3.95 -15.46 -11.16
C SER A 341 2.70 -15.97 -10.41
N ALA A 342 2.49 -17.28 -10.39
CA ALA A 342 1.35 -17.90 -9.72
C ALA A 342 1.45 -17.78 -8.19
N ALA A 343 2.59 -18.16 -7.61
CA ALA A 343 2.80 -18.15 -6.18
C ALA A 343 2.72 -16.73 -5.57
N GLY A 344 3.26 -15.73 -6.29
CA GLY A 344 3.21 -14.33 -5.87
C GLY A 344 1.78 -13.79 -5.81
N ARG A 345 0.96 -14.10 -6.82
CA ARG A 345 -0.44 -13.74 -6.84
C ARG A 345 -1.22 -14.38 -5.69
N ASP A 346 -1.08 -15.68 -5.53
CA ASP A 346 -1.81 -16.43 -4.51
C ASP A 346 -1.43 -15.94 -3.10
N TRP A 347 -0.13 -15.72 -2.85
CA TRP A 347 0.37 -15.15 -1.61
C TRP A 347 -0.21 -13.76 -1.35
N ALA A 348 -0.22 -12.86 -2.33
CA ALA A 348 -0.70 -11.50 -2.16
C ALA A 348 -2.21 -11.47 -1.87
N ILE A 349 -3.01 -12.27 -2.57
CA ILE A 349 -4.45 -12.36 -2.34
C ILE A 349 -4.74 -12.98 -0.97
N ALA A 350 -4.09 -14.10 -0.62
CA ALA A 350 -4.31 -14.80 0.63
C ALA A 350 -3.96 -13.94 1.86
N ASN A 351 -2.98 -13.02 1.74
CA ASN A 351 -2.48 -12.26 2.88
C ASN A 351 -2.89 -10.77 2.87
N TYR A 352 -3.15 -10.17 1.70
CA TYR A 352 -3.26 -8.72 1.58
C TYR A 352 -4.50 -8.22 0.82
N ALA A 353 -5.41 -9.11 0.40
CA ALA A 353 -6.75 -8.72 -0.01
C ALA A 353 -7.53 -8.11 1.18
N PRO A 354 -8.64 -7.39 0.95
CA PRO A 354 -9.35 -6.69 2.01
C PRO A 354 -9.72 -7.57 3.21
N LYS A 355 -10.27 -8.77 2.99
CA LYS A 355 -10.70 -9.67 4.06
C LYS A 355 -9.55 -10.13 4.98
N PRO A 356 -8.43 -10.72 4.49
CA PRO A 356 -7.30 -11.09 5.36
C PRO A 356 -6.62 -9.88 6.01
N THR A 357 -6.62 -8.71 5.37
CA THR A 357 -6.11 -7.47 5.96
C THR A 357 -6.96 -7.03 7.15
N ALA A 358 -8.30 -7.06 7.04
CA ALA A 358 -9.20 -6.72 8.12
C ALA A 358 -9.12 -7.73 9.28
N LEU A 359 -8.99 -9.04 9.00
CA LEU A 359 -8.78 -10.05 10.03
C LEU A 359 -7.52 -9.77 10.85
N ARG A 360 -6.39 -9.55 10.19
CA ARG A 360 -5.12 -9.23 10.86
C ARG A 360 -5.22 -7.93 11.67
N PHE A 361 -5.92 -6.94 11.15
CA PHE A 361 -6.18 -5.70 11.88
C PHE A 361 -6.92 -5.99 13.19
N LEU A 362 -8.02 -6.72 13.14
CA LEU A 362 -8.84 -7.05 14.31
C LEU A 362 -8.07 -7.92 15.33
N GLU A 363 -7.29 -8.89 14.88
CA GLU A 363 -6.39 -9.66 15.73
C GLU A 363 -5.42 -8.77 16.50
N LEU A 364 -4.80 -7.82 15.81
CA LEU A 364 -3.81 -6.92 16.40
C LEU A 364 -4.44 -5.97 17.43
N VAL A 365 -5.56 -5.33 17.10
CA VAL A 365 -6.10 -4.22 17.90
C VAL A 365 -7.08 -4.67 18.99
N SER A 366 -7.71 -5.83 18.88
CA SER A 366 -8.75 -6.29 19.78
C SER A 366 -8.52 -7.69 20.37
N ASN A 367 -7.39 -8.34 20.05
CA ASN A 367 -7.14 -9.76 20.34
C ASN A 367 -8.23 -10.71 19.80
N PHE A 368 -8.96 -10.28 18.78
CA PHE A 368 -10.01 -11.05 18.13
C PHE A 368 -9.41 -12.31 17.48
N LYS A 369 -10.08 -13.45 17.61
CA LYS A 369 -9.63 -14.70 16.99
C LYS A 369 -10.51 -15.04 15.79
N PRO A 370 -9.94 -15.41 14.62
CA PRO A 370 -10.72 -15.81 13.43
C PRO A 370 -11.71 -16.94 13.67
N SER A 371 -11.42 -17.82 14.64
CA SER A 371 -12.35 -18.90 15.08
C SER A 371 -13.67 -18.36 15.64
N GLU A 372 -13.70 -17.13 16.13
CA GLU A 372 -14.93 -16.51 16.66
C GLU A 372 -15.88 -16.10 15.51
N LEU A 373 -15.38 -15.85 14.29
CA LEU A 373 -16.22 -15.57 13.12
C LEU A 373 -17.03 -16.77 12.64
N SER A 374 -16.45 -17.95 12.72
CA SER A 374 -17.15 -19.18 12.29
C SER A 374 -18.37 -19.52 13.17
N GLN A 375 -18.37 -19.05 14.41
CA GLN A 375 -19.51 -19.23 15.32
C GLN A 375 -20.67 -18.29 14.99
N LEU A 376 -20.40 -17.12 14.40
CA LEU A 376 -21.40 -16.10 14.08
C LEU A 376 -22.14 -16.34 12.78
N GLN A 377 -21.53 -16.99 11.81
CA GLN A 377 -22.21 -17.39 10.57
C GLN A 377 -23.26 -18.49 10.81
N VAL A 378 -23.25 -19.12 11.97
CA VAL A 378 -24.24 -20.14 12.40
C VAL A 378 -25.44 -19.49 13.10
N GLU A 379 -25.26 -18.34 13.78
CA GLU A 379 -26.35 -17.64 14.49
C GLU A 379 -27.21 -16.73 13.61
N VAL A 380 -26.79 -16.45 12.38
CA VAL A 380 -27.49 -15.56 11.41
C VAL A 380 -28.23 -16.38 10.33
N ARG A 381 -28.28 -17.70 10.44
CA ARG A 381 -29.14 -18.59 9.66
C ARG A 381 -30.33 -19.01 10.52
#